data_295baa8009ac15daf511e462ba10a6a8
#
_entry.id   295baa8009ac15daf511e462ba10a6a8
#
_cell.length_a   1.000
_cell.length_b   1.000
_cell.length_c   1.000
_cell.angle_alpha   90.00
_cell.angle_beta   90.00
_cell.angle_gamma   90.00
#
_symmetry.space_group_name_H-M   'P 1'
#
loop_
_entity.id
_entity.type
_entity.pdbx_description
1 polymer ?
#
loop_
_entity_poly.entity_id
_entity_poly.type
_entity_poly.pdbx_seq_one_letter_code
_entity_poly.pdbx_strand_id
1 'polypeptide(L)'
;NHYIVLLFSEPKSHTLDSFVQRVPGCSVVQAAEFTNSILNMIITDMRPLSVVEDEGFQKMISTFNPNYTPPSRTYFVKMMEKKYEEIKDKLKNILKETDSIALTADIWTSVATEAYLGVTCHFLGEDWKMKSHTLTTMPLEERHTAANIAEWLEEVIAKFDVPPEKVRAVVHDNGANIVAAVKILAEKHKWASVRCAGHTLNLVVQNALKSNQSISKCVAAARCLVEHFKKSELACTKLKDKQQQMGTASHMLIQDVSTRWNSTFHML
;
A
#
# COMPACT_ATOMS: atom_id res chain seq x y z
N ASN A 1 -45.85 48.14 14.61
CA ASN A 1 -47.20 47.84 14.04
C ASN A 1 -47.18 48.04 12.54
N HIS A 2 -46.87 46.97 11.77
CA HIS A 2 -47.21 46.89 10.36
C HIS A 2 -47.93 45.60 10.10
N TYR A 3 -49.22 45.72 9.86
CA TYR A 3 -50.08 44.64 9.40
C TYR A 3 -49.90 44.49 7.89
N ILE A 4 -49.41 43.32 7.45
CA ILE A 4 -49.44 42.93 6.07
C ILE A 4 -50.80 42.35 5.76
N VAL A 5 -51.55 43.01 4.89
CA VAL A 5 -52.83 42.50 4.36
C VAL A 5 -52.51 41.47 3.30
N LEU A 6 -52.77 40.19 3.61
CA LEU A 6 -52.77 39.12 2.63
C LEU A 6 -54.02 39.16 1.79
N LEU A 7 -53.91 39.51 0.53
CA LEU A 7 -54.96 39.34 -0.47
C LEU A 7 -55.11 37.87 -0.77
N PHE A 8 -56.28 37.31 -0.37
CA PHE A 8 -56.67 35.97 -0.75
C PHE A 8 -57.06 35.95 -2.22
N SER A 9 -56.18 35.38 -3.08
CA SER A 9 -56.58 34.93 -4.41
C SER A 9 -57.24 33.54 -4.28
N GLU A 10 -58.31 33.32 -5.07
CA GLU A 10 -59.09 32.06 -5.05
C GLU A 10 -58.22 30.81 -5.18
N PRO A 11 -58.54 29.69 -4.48
CA PRO A 11 -57.76 28.48 -4.53
C PRO A 11 -57.94 27.83 -5.90
N LYS A 12 -56.88 27.86 -6.72
CA LYS A 12 -56.73 26.89 -7.82
C LYS A 12 -56.74 25.49 -7.21
N SER A 13 -57.62 24.61 -7.66
CA SER A 13 -57.62 23.21 -7.27
C SER A 13 -56.32 22.54 -7.71
N HIS A 14 -55.36 22.53 -6.82
CA HIS A 14 -54.13 21.76 -7.04
C HIS A 14 -54.45 20.30 -6.73
N THR A 15 -54.36 19.45 -7.73
CA THR A 15 -54.36 18.01 -7.56
C THR A 15 -53.18 17.62 -6.64
N LEU A 16 -53.39 16.63 -5.76
CA LEU A 16 -52.38 16.12 -4.81
C LEU A 16 -51.02 15.82 -5.49
N ASP A 17 -51.03 15.48 -6.77
CA ASP A 17 -49.83 15.26 -7.59
C ASP A 17 -48.93 16.49 -7.77
N SER A 18 -49.45 17.73 -7.62
CA SER A 18 -48.66 18.94 -7.72
C SER A 18 -47.79 19.24 -6.46
N PHE A 19 -48.09 18.58 -5.33
CA PHE A 19 -47.35 18.72 -4.08
C PHE A 19 -46.30 17.64 -3.85
N VAL A 20 -46.33 16.57 -4.62
CA VAL A 20 -45.32 15.55 -4.59
C VAL A 20 -44.19 15.98 -5.52
N GLN A 21 -43.27 16.79 -5.01
CA GLN A 21 -41.96 16.89 -5.64
C GLN A 21 -41.35 15.48 -5.59
N ARG A 22 -41.50 14.74 -6.68
CA ARG A 22 -40.73 13.49 -6.87
C ARG A 22 -39.27 13.92 -6.94
N VAL A 23 -38.58 13.82 -5.81
CA VAL A 23 -37.10 13.86 -5.84
C VAL A 23 -36.70 12.77 -6.85
N PRO A 24 -36.01 13.13 -7.94
CA PRO A 24 -35.64 12.12 -8.93
C PRO A 24 -34.88 11.01 -8.21
N GLY A 25 -35.42 9.80 -8.24
CA GLY A 25 -34.75 8.64 -7.64
C GLY A 25 -33.37 8.48 -8.31
N CYS A 26 -32.40 7.92 -7.59
CA CYS A 26 -31.13 7.57 -8.18
C CYS A 26 -31.37 6.59 -9.34
N SER A 27 -31.01 6.96 -10.57
CA SER A 27 -31.13 6.04 -11.70
C SER A 27 -30.15 4.88 -11.56
N VAL A 28 -30.45 3.75 -12.21
CA VAL A 28 -29.55 2.58 -12.20
C VAL A 28 -28.16 2.93 -12.68
N VAL A 29 -28.04 3.79 -13.70
CA VAL A 29 -26.76 4.26 -14.24
C VAL A 29 -26.00 5.07 -13.20
N GLN A 30 -26.64 6.05 -12.56
CA GLN A 30 -26.02 6.85 -11.49
C GLN A 30 -25.61 5.99 -10.28
N ALA A 31 -26.44 5.03 -9.88
CA ALA A 31 -26.10 4.11 -8.81
C ALA A 31 -24.85 3.28 -9.13
N ALA A 32 -24.72 2.83 -10.38
CA ALA A 32 -23.54 2.11 -10.84
C ALA A 32 -22.29 3.02 -10.85
N GLU A 33 -22.41 4.28 -11.28
CA GLU A 33 -21.31 5.25 -11.25
C GLU A 33 -20.84 5.54 -9.82
N PHE A 34 -21.76 5.75 -8.88
CA PHE A 34 -21.41 5.96 -7.46
C PHE A 34 -20.73 4.73 -6.87
N THR A 35 -21.27 3.54 -7.14
CA THR A 35 -20.68 2.27 -6.69
C THR A 35 -19.27 2.08 -7.23
N ASN A 36 -19.03 2.37 -8.52
CA ASN A 36 -17.70 2.32 -9.11
C ASN A 36 -16.76 3.38 -8.52
N SER A 37 -17.26 4.58 -8.23
CA SER A 37 -16.46 5.63 -7.58
C SER A 37 -16.03 5.23 -6.18
N ILE A 38 -16.92 4.62 -5.40
CA ILE A 38 -16.59 4.07 -4.07
C ILE A 38 -15.52 2.98 -4.19
N LEU A 39 -15.68 2.03 -5.12
CA LEU A 39 -14.67 0.99 -5.35
C LEU A 39 -13.32 1.60 -5.74
N ASN A 40 -13.30 2.60 -6.62
CA ASN A 40 -12.06 3.27 -7.00
C ASN A 40 -11.41 4.00 -5.82
N MET A 41 -12.18 4.67 -4.96
CA MET A 41 -11.67 5.28 -3.72
C MET A 41 -11.05 4.23 -2.81
N ILE A 42 -11.73 3.09 -2.59
CA ILE A 42 -11.21 1.99 -1.76
C ILE A 42 -9.87 1.49 -2.30
N ILE A 43 -9.76 1.28 -3.63
CA ILE A 43 -8.53 0.81 -4.28
C ILE A 43 -7.43 1.85 -4.21
N THR A 44 -7.72 3.12 -4.55
CA THR A 44 -6.73 4.20 -4.62
C THR A 44 -6.16 4.54 -3.26
N ASP A 45 -7.02 4.61 -2.23
CA ASP A 45 -6.63 5.00 -0.89
C ASP A 45 -6.26 3.80 0.01
N MET A 46 -6.24 2.58 -0.55
CA MET A 46 -5.96 1.33 0.18
C MET A 46 -6.83 1.16 1.43
N ARG A 47 -8.13 1.53 1.31
CA ARG A 47 -9.06 1.41 2.43
C ARG A 47 -9.56 -0.01 2.61
N PRO A 48 -9.81 -0.45 3.84
CA PRO A 48 -10.47 -1.74 4.06
C PRO A 48 -11.88 -1.73 3.47
N LEU A 49 -12.31 -2.85 2.90
CA LEU A 49 -13.64 -3.00 2.31
C LEU A 49 -14.78 -2.78 3.33
N SER A 50 -14.49 -2.94 4.64
CA SER A 50 -15.44 -2.68 5.71
C SER A 50 -15.89 -1.22 5.78
N VAL A 51 -15.16 -0.28 5.17
CA VAL A 51 -15.49 1.16 5.18
C VAL A 51 -16.91 1.43 4.68
N VAL A 52 -17.45 0.59 3.78
CA VAL A 52 -18.83 0.75 3.25
C VAL A 52 -19.91 0.44 4.29
N GLU A 53 -19.54 -0.22 5.39
CA GLU A 53 -20.40 -0.56 6.52
C GLU A 53 -20.29 0.46 7.67
N ASP A 54 -19.31 1.37 7.61
CA ASP A 54 -19.07 2.38 8.64
C ASP A 54 -20.22 3.41 8.65
N GLU A 55 -20.79 3.67 9.82
CA GLU A 55 -21.94 4.57 10.00
C GLU A 55 -21.64 5.99 9.44
N GLY A 56 -20.47 6.53 9.74
CA GLY A 56 -20.04 7.84 9.25
C GLY A 56 -19.96 7.90 7.73
N PHE A 57 -19.43 6.85 7.09
CA PHE A 57 -19.36 6.75 5.64
C PHE A 57 -20.76 6.70 5.00
N GLN A 58 -21.64 5.84 5.52
CA GLN A 58 -23.01 5.72 5.04
C GLN A 58 -23.79 7.03 5.20
N LYS A 59 -23.62 7.73 6.33
CA LYS A 59 -24.24 9.02 6.56
C LYS A 59 -23.72 10.08 5.60
N MET A 60 -22.42 10.10 5.32
CA MET A 60 -21.84 11.00 4.33
C MET A 60 -22.44 10.76 2.94
N ILE A 61 -22.51 9.50 2.50
CA ILE A 61 -23.08 9.15 1.19
C ILE A 61 -24.56 9.55 1.11
N SER A 62 -25.34 9.28 2.15
CA SER A 62 -26.77 9.65 2.18
C SER A 62 -27.01 11.17 2.21
N THR A 63 -26.04 11.95 2.70
CA THR A 63 -26.07 13.42 2.65
C THR A 63 -25.85 13.92 1.22
N PHE A 64 -24.96 13.29 0.44
CA PHE A 64 -24.73 13.65 -0.95
C PHE A 64 -25.87 13.20 -1.87
N ASN A 65 -26.40 12.02 -1.65
CA ASN A 65 -27.55 11.51 -2.37
C ASN A 65 -28.41 10.60 -1.48
N PRO A 66 -29.54 11.10 -0.92
CA PRO A 66 -30.40 10.31 -0.04
C PRO A 66 -31.11 9.15 -0.75
N ASN A 67 -31.11 9.13 -2.09
CA ASN A 67 -31.72 8.07 -2.89
C ASN A 67 -30.75 6.97 -3.31
N TYR A 68 -29.48 7.05 -2.87
CA TYR A 68 -28.47 6.04 -3.12
C TYR A 68 -28.04 5.35 -1.82
N THR A 69 -28.11 4.02 -1.81
CA THR A 69 -27.57 3.20 -0.72
C THR A 69 -26.42 2.37 -1.26
N PRO A 70 -25.20 2.49 -0.68
CA PRO A 70 -24.07 1.67 -1.11
C PRO A 70 -24.42 0.17 -0.98
N PRO A 71 -23.99 -0.66 -1.94
CA PRO A 71 -24.09 -2.11 -1.82
C PRO A 71 -23.34 -2.66 -0.61
N SER A 72 -23.63 -3.91 -0.25
CA SER A 72 -22.96 -4.60 0.85
C SER A 72 -21.45 -4.81 0.56
N ARG A 73 -20.68 -4.98 1.63
CA ARG A 73 -19.25 -5.37 1.54
C ARG A 73 -19.02 -6.56 0.61
N THR A 74 -19.86 -7.59 0.69
CA THR A 74 -19.77 -8.78 -0.17
C THR A 74 -19.89 -8.44 -1.65
N TYR A 75 -20.72 -7.46 -2.00
CA TYR A 75 -20.84 -7.00 -3.38
C TYR A 75 -19.54 -6.33 -3.85
N PHE A 76 -18.94 -5.48 -3.02
CA PHE A 76 -17.65 -4.85 -3.32
C PHE A 76 -16.51 -5.85 -3.43
N VAL A 77 -16.50 -6.93 -2.62
CA VAL A 77 -15.55 -8.05 -2.77
C VAL A 77 -15.64 -8.62 -4.18
N LYS A 78 -16.84 -8.99 -4.64
CA LYS A 78 -17.04 -9.55 -5.98
C LYS A 78 -16.64 -8.58 -7.10
N MET A 79 -16.94 -7.29 -6.93
CA MET A 79 -16.51 -6.27 -7.91
C MET A 79 -14.99 -6.15 -7.95
N MET A 80 -14.32 -6.19 -6.81
CA MET A 80 -12.86 -6.12 -6.72
C MET A 80 -12.21 -7.35 -7.36
N GLU A 81 -12.73 -8.55 -7.07
CA GLU A 81 -12.27 -9.80 -7.70
C GLU A 81 -12.40 -9.75 -9.22
N LYS A 82 -13.56 -9.32 -9.72
CA LYS A 82 -13.77 -9.15 -11.16
C LYS A 82 -12.78 -8.16 -11.77
N LYS A 83 -12.58 -7.00 -11.14
CA LYS A 83 -11.63 -5.98 -11.61
C LYS A 83 -10.19 -6.49 -11.55
N TYR A 84 -9.84 -7.28 -10.56
CA TYR A 84 -8.53 -7.93 -10.45
C TYR A 84 -8.29 -8.88 -11.64
N GLU A 85 -9.23 -9.77 -11.94
CA GLU A 85 -9.07 -10.68 -13.08
C GLU A 85 -9.00 -9.93 -14.43
N GLU A 86 -9.82 -8.89 -14.64
CA GLU A 86 -9.74 -8.04 -15.83
C GLU A 86 -8.36 -7.36 -15.99
N ILE A 87 -7.76 -6.88 -14.89
CA ILE A 87 -6.42 -6.25 -14.91
C ILE A 87 -5.35 -7.31 -15.13
N LYS A 88 -5.47 -8.47 -14.49
CA LYS A 88 -4.55 -9.60 -14.64
C LYS A 88 -4.52 -10.09 -16.08
N ASP A 89 -5.67 -10.24 -16.73
CA ASP A 89 -5.75 -10.65 -18.15
C ASP A 89 -5.11 -9.61 -19.09
N LYS A 90 -5.33 -8.31 -18.82
CA LYS A 90 -4.64 -7.24 -19.55
C LYS A 90 -3.11 -7.34 -19.38
N LEU A 91 -2.65 -7.59 -18.15
CA LEU A 91 -1.23 -7.74 -17.88
C LEU A 91 -0.63 -8.98 -18.54
N LYS A 92 -1.34 -10.12 -18.54
CA LYS A 92 -0.94 -11.31 -19.29
C LYS A 92 -0.73 -11.01 -20.77
N ASN A 93 -1.64 -10.28 -21.40
CA ASN A 93 -1.51 -9.90 -22.80
C ASN A 93 -0.28 -9.00 -23.04
N ILE A 94 -0.03 -8.02 -22.16
CA ILE A 94 1.18 -7.17 -22.23
C ILE A 94 2.45 -8.02 -22.10
N LEU A 95 2.50 -8.92 -21.11
CA LEU A 95 3.67 -9.78 -20.87
C LEU A 95 3.91 -10.80 -21.99
N LYS A 96 2.83 -11.21 -22.67
CA LYS A 96 2.92 -12.08 -23.84
C LYS A 96 3.66 -11.40 -25.00
N GLU A 97 3.42 -10.11 -25.22
CA GLU A 97 4.08 -9.33 -26.29
C GLU A 97 5.48 -8.84 -25.88
N THR A 98 5.83 -8.92 -24.59
CA THR A 98 7.12 -8.47 -24.06
C THR A 98 8.20 -9.54 -24.28
N ASP A 99 9.35 -9.18 -24.86
CA ASP A 99 10.46 -10.11 -25.15
C ASP A 99 11.25 -10.52 -23.92
N SER A 100 11.43 -9.62 -22.97
CA SER A 100 12.29 -9.83 -21.82
C SER A 100 11.78 -9.06 -20.60
N ILE A 101 11.78 -9.70 -19.44
CA ILE A 101 11.41 -9.08 -18.16
C ILE A 101 12.50 -9.31 -17.12
N ALA A 102 12.57 -8.43 -16.14
CA ALA A 102 13.26 -8.64 -14.89
C ALA A 102 12.25 -8.69 -13.74
N LEU A 103 12.55 -9.45 -12.71
CA LEU A 103 11.75 -9.53 -11.50
C LEU A 103 12.45 -8.81 -10.35
N THR A 104 11.69 -8.17 -9.47
CA THR A 104 12.15 -7.88 -8.11
C THR A 104 11.35 -8.74 -7.15
N ALA A 105 12.03 -9.35 -6.20
CA ALA A 105 11.41 -10.19 -5.17
C ALA A 105 11.85 -9.70 -3.79
N ASP A 106 10.87 -9.51 -2.90
CA ASP A 106 11.09 -9.09 -1.52
C ASP A 106 10.27 -9.96 -0.57
N ILE A 107 10.88 -10.34 0.55
CA ILE A 107 10.21 -11.13 1.60
C ILE A 107 10.27 -10.33 2.88
N TRP A 108 9.12 -10.05 3.47
CA TRP A 108 9.03 -9.33 4.73
C TRP A 108 8.05 -9.97 5.69
N THR A 109 8.20 -9.63 6.96
CA THR A 109 7.26 -10.03 8.02
C THR A 109 6.45 -8.80 8.45
N SER A 110 5.13 -8.93 8.49
CA SER A 110 4.23 -7.88 8.96
C SER A 110 4.34 -7.68 10.48
N VAL A 111 3.74 -6.59 10.99
CA VAL A 111 3.63 -6.36 12.44
C VAL A 111 2.85 -7.48 13.14
N ALA A 112 1.93 -8.13 12.43
CA ALA A 112 1.18 -9.30 12.92
C ALA A 112 1.96 -10.61 12.86
N THR A 113 3.29 -10.56 12.57
CA THR A 113 4.17 -11.74 12.43
C THR A 113 3.83 -12.66 11.26
N GLU A 114 3.08 -12.18 10.28
CA GLU A 114 2.81 -12.89 9.04
C GLU A 114 3.88 -12.55 7.99
N ALA A 115 4.38 -13.55 7.32
CA ALA A 115 5.37 -13.37 6.26
C ALA A 115 4.71 -13.27 4.89
N TYR A 116 5.29 -12.44 4.03
CA TYR A 116 4.79 -12.16 2.68
C TYR A 116 5.92 -12.21 1.66
N LEU A 117 5.59 -12.65 0.45
CA LEU A 117 6.42 -12.51 -0.74
C LEU A 117 5.77 -11.50 -1.69
N GLY A 118 6.49 -10.44 -2.01
CA GLY A 118 6.15 -9.49 -3.07
C GLY A 118 6.98 -9.74 -4.32
N VAL A 119 6.34 -9.84 -5.47
CA VAL A 119 7.03 -9.97 -6.76
C VAL A 119 6.52 -8.90 -7.72
N THR A 120 7.44 -8.13 -8.28
CA THR A 120 7.15 -7.11 -9.29
C THR A 120 7.93 -7.43 -10.56
N CYS A 121 7.29 -7.35 -11.73
CA CYS A 121 7.97 -7.44 -13.02
C CYS A 121 8.30 -6.06 -13.56
N HIS A 122 9.40 -5.99 -14.30
CA HIS A 122 9.91 -4.79 -14.95
C HIS A 122 10.31 -5.11 -16.38
N PHE A 123 9.94 -4.24 -17.30
CA PHE A 123 10.32 -4.35 -18.72
C PHE A 123 10.35 -2.98 -19.39
N LEU A 124 11.01 -2.89 -20.52
CA LEU A 124 11.03 -1.68 -21.34
C LEU A 124 9.84 -1.73 -22.32
N GLY A 125 9.04 -0.66 -22.30
CA GLY A 125 7.99 -0.47 -23.30
C GLY A 125 8.58 0.00 -24.65
N GLU A 126 7.76 0.01 -25.68
CA GLU A 126 8.15 0.54 -27.02
C GLU A 126 8.58 2.01 -26.96
N ASP A 127 8.11 2.76 -25.98
CA ASP A 127 8.47 4.15 -25.69
C ASP A 127 9.80 4.28 -24.93
N TRP A 128 10.56 3.21 -24.78
CA TRP A 128 11.82 3.14 -24.01
C TRP A 128 11.69 3.52 -22.54
N LYS A 129 10.47 3.51 -22.02
CA LYS A 129 10.23 3.74 -20.59
C LYS A 129 10.11 2.42 -19.86
N MET A 130 10.70 2.38 -18.68
CA MET A 130 10.55 1.24 -17.80
C MET A 130 9.10 1.16 -17.29
N LYS A 131 8.46 0.03 -17.52
CA LYS A 131 7.15 -0.33 -16.99
C LYS A 131 7.37 -1.26 -15.81
N SER A 132 6.55 -1.09 -14.77
CA SER A 132 6.63 -1.90 -13.55
C SER A 132 5.23 -2.32 -13.13
N HIS A 133 5.04 -3.61 -12.89
CA HIS A 133 3.76 -4.16 -12.46
C HIS A 133 3.96 -5.17 -11.34
N THR A 134 3.26 -4.98 -10.22
CA THR A 134 3.23 -5.96 -9.15
C THR A 134 2.45 -7.18 -9.62
N LEU A 135 3.10 -8.33 -9.63
CA LEU A 135 2.49 -9.60 -10.00
C LEU A 135 1.73 -10.21 -8.82
N THR A 136 2.34 -10.16 -7.65
CA THR A 136 1.71 -10.69 -6.43
C THR A 136 2.25 -10.05 -5.17
N THR A 137 1.44 -10.07 -4.14
CA THR A 137 1.81 -9.99 -2.73
C THR A 137 1.06 -11.12 -2.05
N MET A 138 1.74 -12.18 -1.70
CA MET A 138 1.12 -13.38 -1.16
C MET A 138 1.64 -13.70 0.24
N PRO A 139 0.80 -14.17 1.17
CA PRO A 139 1.25 -14.67 2.45
C PRO A 139 2.04 -15.96 2.24
N LEU A 140 3.03 -16.18 3.11
CA LEU A 140 3.87 -17.36 3.11
C LEU A 140 3.51 -18.22 4.32
N GLU A 141 2.80 -19.32 4.09
CA GLU A 141 2.35 -20.24 5.15
C GLU A 141 3.39 -21.30 5.48
N GLU A 142 4.36 -21.52 4.58
CA GLU A 142 5.41 -22.54 4.74
C GLU A 142 6.76 -21.92 5.10
N ARG A 143 7.72 -22.79 5.46
CA ARG A 143 9.09 -22.37 5.77
C ARG A 143 9.73 -21.71 4.53
N HIS A 144 10.39 -20.59 4.71
CA HIS A 144 11.09 -19.86 3.66
C HIS A 144 12.42 -20.54 3.28
N THR A 145 12.36 -21.80 2.88
CA THR A 145 13.54 -22.50 2.36
C THR A 145 13.88 -22.01 0.96
N ALA A 146 15.11 -22.20 0.53
CA ALA A 146 15.51 -21.83 -0.83
C ALA A 146 14.67 -22.54 -1.91
N ALA A 147 14.30 -23.80 -1.68
CA ALA A 147 13.48 -24.59 -2.59
C ALA A 147 12.07 -23.98 -2.72
N ASN A 148 11.40 -23.73 -1.59
CA ASN A 148 10.05 -23.16 -1.58
C ASN A 148 10.02 -21.76 -2.24
N ILE A 149 11.01 -20.90 -1.94
CA ILE A 149 11.09 -19.58 -2.56
C ILE A 149 11.29 -19.69 -4.08
N ALA A 150 12.10 -20.62 -4.54
CA ALA A 150 12.30 -20.85 -5.97
C ALA A 150 11.00 -21.32 -6.65
N GLU A 151 10.28 -22.25 -6.03
CA GLU A 151 8.99 -22.75 -6.51
C GLU A 151 7.94 -21.64 -6.55
N TRP A 152 7.81 -20.84 -5.50
CA TRP A 152 6.86 -19.70 -5.49
C TRP A 152 7.15 -18.68 -6.59
N LEU A 153 8.43 -18.40 -6.89
CA LEU A 153 8.76 -17.50 -8.00
C LEU A 153 8.38 -18.10 -9.36
N GLU A 154 8.55 -19.41 -9.56
CA GLU A 154 8.07 -20.11 -10.75
C GLU A 154 6.53 -20.10 -10.86
N GLU A 155 5.83 -20.36 -9.77
CA GLU A 155 4.36 -20.28 -9.72
C GLU A 155 3.84 -18.88 -10.06
N VAL A 156 4.51 -17.84 -9.54
CA VAL A 156 4.10 -16.46 -9.82
C VAL A 156 4.18 -16.15 -11.30
N ILE A 157 5.27 -16.49 -12.00
CA ILE A 157 5.36 -16.24 -13.43
C ILE A 157 4.40 -17.12 -14.23
N ALA A 158 4.16 -18.37 -13.79
CA ALA A 158 3.20 -19.27 -14.41
C ALA A 158 1.76 -18.73 -14.33
N LYS A 159 1.35 -18.10 -13.22
CA LYS A 159 0.02 -17.44 -13.08
C LYS A 159 -0.22 -16.35 -14.11
N PHE A 160 0.85 -15.76 -14.66
CA PHE A 160 0.79 -14.73 -15.68
C PHE A 160 1.17 -15.24 -17.09
N ASP A 161 1.24 -16.56 -17.28
CA ASP A 161 1.58 -17.22 -18.53
C ASP A 161 2.93 -16.74 -19.11
N VAL A 162 3.88 -16.37 -18.22
CA VAL A 162 5.21 -15.91 -18.60
C VAL A 162 6.17 -17.10 -18.72
N PRO A 163 6.70 -17.37 -19.94
CA PRO A 163 7.70 -18.40 -20.11
C PRO A 163 8.98 -18.08 -19.34
N PRO A 164 9.59 -19.05 -18.62
CA PRO A 164 10.79 -18.81 -17.81
C PRO A 164 11.96 -18.18 -18.59
N GLU A 165 12.09 -18.47 -19.87
CA GLU A 165 13.13 -17.93 -20.76
C GLU A 165 13.00 -16.42 -21.02
N LYS A 166 11.83 -15.82 -20.79
CA LYS A 166 11.65 -14.37 -20.86
C LYS A 166 12.21 -13.64 -19.64
N VAL A 167 12.37 -14.32 -18.51
CA VAL A 167 12.93 -13.74 -17.28
C VAL A 167 14.44 -13.68 -17.41
N ARG A 168 15.00 -12.47 -17.42
CA ARG A 168 16.45 -12.25 -17.55
C ARG A 168 17.16 -12.18 -16.22
N ALA A 169 16.52 -11.60 -15.22
CA ALA A 169 17.14 -11.38 -13.92
C ALA A 169 16.09 -11.36 -12.80
N VAL A 170 16.55 -11.70 -11.59
CA VAL A 170 15.82 -11.46 -10.34
C VAL A 170 16.65 -10.54 -9.46
N VAL A 171 16.11 -9.38 -9.13
CA VAL A 171 16.68 -8.46 -8.14
C VAL A 171 16.09 -8.81 -6.78
N HIS A 172 16.96 -9.03 -5.80
CA HIS A 172 16.55 -9.44 -4.46
C HIS A 172 17.47 -8.84 -3.39
N ASP A 173 17.10 -8.91 -2.13
CA ASP A 173 17.94 -8.52 -1.01
C ASP A 173 19.12 -9.51 -0.81
N ASN A 174 19.90 -9.32 0.26
CA ASN A 174 21.02 -10.18 0.59
C ASN A 174 20.64 -11.32 1.56
N GLY A 175 19.36 -11.61 1.77
CA GLY A 175 18.90 -12.71 2.61
C GLY A 175 19.42 -14.06 2.11
N ALA A 176 19.93 -14.90 3.02
CA ALA A 176 20.57 -16.15 2.62
C ALA A 176 19.65 -17.08 1.84
N ASN A 177 18.37 -17.15 2.23
CA ASN A 177 17.39 -18.04 1.61
C ASN A 177 17.03 -17.63 0.19
N ILE A 178 16.78 -16.33 -0.05
CA ILE A 178 16.46 -15.82 -1.39
C ILE A 178 17.67 -15.87 -2.32
N VAL A 179 18.89 -15.61 -1.80
CA VAL A 179 20.13 -15.79 -2.55
C VAL A 179 20.28 -17.23 -3.03
N ALA A 180 20.05 -18.21 -2.14
CA ALA A 180 20.11 -19.62 -2.48
C ALA A 180 18.99 -20.04 -3.45
N ALA A 181 17.78 -19.49 -3.30
CA ALA A 181 16.64 -19.74 -4.21
C ALA A 181 16.95 -19.25 -5.62
N VAL A 182 17.43 -18.01 -5.75
CA VAL A 182 17.78 -17.44 -7.08
C VAL A 182 18.95 -18.18 -7.71
N LYS A 183 19.86 -18.75 -6.90
CA LYS A 183 20.92 -19.64 -7.43
C LYS A 183 20.33 -20.91 -8.05
N ILE A 184 19.34 -21.56 -7.42
CA ILE A 184 18.62 -22.70 -8.00
C ILE A 184 17.98 -22.31 -9.34
N LEU A 185 17.32 -21.17 -9.40
CA LEU A 185 16.68 -20.66 -10.62
C LEU A 185 17.70 -20.29 -11.71
N ALA A 186 18.87 -19.74 -11.31
CA ALA A 186 19.97 -19.47 -12.24
C ALA A 186 20.53 -20.75 -12.88
N GLU A 187 20.63 -21.83 -12.13
CA GLU A 187 21.06 -23.13 -12.65
C GLU A 187 20.00 -23.73 -13.58
N LYS A 188 18.72 -23.64 -13.23
CA LYS A 188 17.58 -24.21 -13.95
C LYS A 188 17.20 -23.42 -15.22
N HIS A 189 17.06 -22.11 -15.09
CA HIS A 189 16.51 -21.23 -16.13
C HIS A 189 17.48 -20.20 -16.67
N LYS A 190 18.70 -20.13 -16.15
CA LYS A 190 19.73 -19.12 -16.52
C LYS A 190 19.35 -17.68 -16.11
N TRP A 191 18.49 -17.51 -15.11
CA TRP A 191 18.16 -16.19 -14.57
C TRP A 191 19.37 -15.58 -13.88
N ALA A 192 19.65 -14.31 -14.18
CA ALA A 192 20.73 -13.60 -13.49
C ALA A 192 20.30 -13.22 -12.07
N SER A 193 21.15 -13.51 -11.08
CA SER A 193 20.97 -13.08 -9.69
C SER A 193 21.56 -11.68 -9.51
N VAL A 194 20.73 -10.70 -9.19
CA VAL A 194 21.15 -9.30 -8.99
C VAL A 194 20.79 -8.86 -7.56
N ARG A 195 21.81 -8.47 -6.80
CA ARG A 195 21.59 -7.96 -5.45
C ARG A 195 21.04 -6.55 -5.49
N CYS A 196 20.04 -6.25 -4.66
CA CYS A 196 19.46 -4.94 -4.51
C CYS A 196 20.57 -3.93 -4.15
N ALA A 197 20.84 -2.99 -5.06
CA ALA A 197 21.87 -1.97 -4.88
C ALA A 197 21.61 -1.14 -3.62
N GLY A 198 20.35 -0.81 -3.38
CA GLY A 198 19.95 -0.10 -2.20
C GLY A 198 20.27 -0.86 -0.92
N HIS A 199 19.84 -2.12 -0.79
CA HIS A 199 20.15 -2.94 0.39
C HIS A 199 21.66 -3.08 0.59
N THR A 200 22.41 -3.29 -0.50
CA THR A 200 23.88 -3.38 -0.46
C THR A 200 24.50 -2.08 0.06
N LEU A 201 24.04 -0.91 -0.41
CA LEU A 201 24.50 0.39 0.08
C LEU A 201 24.21 0.57 1.57
N ASN A 202 23.00 0.19 2.03
CA ASN A 202 22.68 0.22 3.45
C ASN A 202 23.63 -0.64 4.29
N LEU A 203 23.97 -1.85 3.82
CA LEU A 203 24.96 -2.71 4.49
C LEU A 203 26.35 -2.07 4.55
N VAL A 204 26.79 -1.40 3.48
CA VAL A 204 28.05 -0.66 3.48
C VAL A 204 28.05 0.43 4.53
N VAL A 205 27.01 1.26 4.60
CA VAL A 205 26.86 2.32 5.60
C VAL A 205 26.84 1.74 7.01
N GLN A 206 26.05 0.70 7.26
CA GLN A 206 25.97 0.04 8.56
C GLN A 206 27.33 -0.54 8.99
N ASN A 207 28.06 -1.14 8.09
CA ASN A 207 29.39 -1.66 8.37
C ASN A 207 30.39 -0.53 8.67
N ALA A 208 30.35 0.57 7.91
CA ALA A 208 31.18 1.74 8.18
C ALA A 208 30.92 2.35 9.57
N LEU A 209 29.66 2.50 9.95
CA LEU A 209 29.29 3.00 11.29
C LEU A 209 29.75 2.07 12.42
N LYS A 210 29.77 0.76 12.19
CA LYS A 210 30.21 -0.24 13.17
C LYS A 210 31.75 -0.39 13.22
N SER A 211 32.46 -0.16 12.12
CA SER A 211 33.91 -0.36 12.06
C SER A 211 34.71 0.67 12.88
N ASN A 212 34.18 1.88 13.05
CA ASN A 212 34.80 2.90 13.89
C ASN A 212 34.24 2.84 15.31
N GLN A 213 35.09 2.46 16.28
CA GLN A 213 34.70 2.27 17.67
C GLN A 213 34.13 3.56 18.32
N SER A 214 34.66 4.73 18.00
CA SER A 214 34.20 6.01 18.53
C SER A 214 32.80 6.34 18.02
N ILE A 215 32.57 6.16 16.72
CA ILE A 215 31.26 6.36 16.09
C ILE A 215 30.23 5.36 16.67
N SER A 216 30.61 4.10 16.74
CA SER A 216 29.74 3.03 17.28
C SER A 216 29.33 3.33 18.74
N LYS A 217 30.26 3.82 19.58
CA LYS A 217 29.95 4.26 20.96
C LYS A 217 29.01 5.46 20.97
N CYS A 218 29.21 6.46 20.09
CA CYS A 218 28.33 7.62 19.97
C CYS A 218 26.88 7.21 19.60
N VAL A 219 26.74 6.36 18.60
CA VAL A 219 25.43 5.83 18.18
C VAL A 219 24.76 5.05 19.30
N ALA A 220 25.52 4.21 20.03
CA ALA A 220 24.99 3.47 21.18
C ALA A 220 24.53 4.41 22.32
N ALA A 221 25.32 5.44 22.63
CA ALA A 221 24.93 6.45 23.64
C ALA A 221 23.65 7.20 23.23
N ALA A 222 23.54 7.60 21.96
CA ALA A 222 22.32 8.23 21.43
C ALA A 222 21.10 7.30 21.54
N ARG A 223 21.25 6.01 21.22
CA ARG A 223 20.18 5.01 21.42
C ARG A 223 19.70 4.94 22.85
N CYS A 224 20.63 4.81 23.80
CA CYS A 224 20.30 4.76 25.23
C CYS A 224 19.58 6.04 25.68
N LEU A 225 20.02 7.21 25.21
CA LEU A 225 19.39 8.49 25.52
C LEU A 225 17.94 8.54 25.00
N VAL A 226 17.74 8.22 23.71
CA VAL A 226 16.41 8.23 23.10
C VAL A 226 15.50 7.20 23.76
N GLU A 227 16.02 6.01 24.05
CA GLU A 227 15.28 4.94 24.74
C GLU A 227 14.83 5.38 26.14
N HIS A 228 15.68 6.09 26.90
CA HIS A 228 15.32 6.66 28.20
C HIS A 228 14.10 7.59 28.09
N PHE A 229 14.12 8.53 27.14
CA PHE A 229 12.99 9.44 26.93
C PHE A 229 11.74 8.71 26.47
N LYS A 230 11.86 7.70 25.58
CA LYS A 230 10.71 6.93 25.12
C LYS A 230 10.06 6.05 26.18
N LYS A 231 10.81 5.63 27.19
CA LYS A 231 10.31 4.84 28.33
C LYS A 231 9.78 5.67 29.49
N SER A 232 10.06 6.97 29.52
CA SER A 232 9.67 7.86 30.61
C SER A 232 8.79 9.01 30.14
N GLU A 233 7.50 8.94 30.46
CA GLU A 233 6.55 10.02 30.19
C GLU A 233 6.98 11.34 30.86
N LEU A 234 7.45 11.27 32.09
CA LEU A 234 7.97 12.45 32.83
C LEU A 234 9.16 13.09 32.11
N ALA A 235 10.09 12.29 31.60
CA ALA A 235 11.24 12.80 30.84
C ALA A 235 10.77 13.48 29.53
N CYS A 236 9.82 12.87 28.80
CA CYS A 236 9.23 13.47 27.61
C CYS A 236 8.55 14.82 27.91
N THR A 237 7.79 14.91 28.99
CA THR A 237 7.14 16.16 29.42
C THR A 237 8.17 17.22 29.71
N LYS A 238 9.19 16.91 30.56
CA LYS A 238 10.26 17.85 30.87
C LYS A 238 11.04 18.30 29.63
N LEU A 239 11.23 17.43 28.65
CA LEU A 239 11.87 17.80 27.37
C LEU A 239 11.04 18.84 26.62
N LYS A 240 9.73 18.61 26.51
CA LYS A 240 8.80 19.56 25.87
C LYS A 240 8.79 20.91 26.57
N ASP A 241 8.69 20.91 27.92
CA ASP A 241 8.72 22.13 28.69
C ASP A 241 10.02 22.91 28.49
N LYS A 242 11.14 22.18 28.41
CA LYS A 242 12.45 22.80 28.18
C LYS A 242 12.59 23.39 26.79
N GLN A 243 12.13 22.68 25.78
CA GLN A 243 12.07 23.16 24.37
C GLN A 243 11.24 24.45 24.31
N GLN A 244 10.08 24.49 24.95
CA GLN A 244 9.21 25.66 24.98
C GLN A 244 9.89 26.83 25.69
N GLN A 245 10.54 26.61 26.87
CA GLN A 245 11.29 27.63 27.59
C GLN A 245 12.45 28.24 26.77
N MET A 246 13.06 27.41 25.91
CA MET A 246 14.17 27.83 25.03
C MET A 246 13.70 28.44 23.71
N GLY A 247 12.39 28.49 23.44
CA GLY A 247 11.84 28.98 22.19
C GLY A 247 12.22 28.10 20.98
N THR A 248 12.58 26.83 21.21
CA THR A 248 12.89 25.88 20.13
C THR A 248 11.64 25.12 19.68
N ALA A 249 11.68 24.57 18.46
CA ALA A 249 10.59 23.75 17.97
C ALA A 249 10.39 22.50 18.85
N SER A 250 9.12 22.10 19.06
CA SER A 250 8.80 20.89 19.81
C SER A 250 9.04 19.65 18.95
N HIS A 251 10.22 19.05 19.08
CA HIS A 251 10.58 17.83 18.37
C HIS A 251 10.46 16.61 19.29
N MET A 252 10.00 15.50 18.71
CA MET A 252 10.05 14.19 19.36
C MET A 252 11.36 13.49 18.99
N LEU A 253 11.96 12.80 19.97
CA LEU A 253 13.13 11.97 19.72
C LEU A 253 12.74 10.73 18.92
N ILE A 254 13.51 10.42 17.90
CA ILE A 254 13.29 9.28 16.98
C ILE A 254 14.25 8.17 17.37
N GLN A 255 13.71 6.97 17.67
CA GLN A 255 14.52 5.78 17.92
C GLN A 255 14.96 5.20 16.58
N ASP A 256 16.23 4.86 16.44
CA ASP A 256 16.69 4.16 15.25
C ASP A 256 16.22 2.69 15.22
N VAL A 257 16.09 2.20 14.00
CA VAL A 257 15.77 0.80 13.71
C VAL A 257 16.84 0.30 12.76
N SER A 258 17.67 -0.63 13.21
CA SER A 258 18.86 -1.10 12.49
C SER A 258 18.59 -1.62 11.07
N THR A 259 17.38 -2.07 10.80
CA THR A 259 16.95 -2.57 9.49
C THR A 259 16.37 -1.48 8.57
N ARG A 260 16.06 -0.29 9.10
CA ARG A 260 15.49 0.81 8.34
C ARG A 260 16.56 1.80 7.91
N TRP A 261 16.50 2.18 6.64
CA TRP A 261 17.38 3.20 6.06
C TRP A 261 17.22 4.52 6.80
N ASN A 262 18.31 5.28 6.89
CA ASN A 262 18.38 6.60 7.48
C ASN A 262 17.91 6.70 8.95
N SER A 263 17.47 5.61 9.58
CA SER A 263 16.93 5.69 10.93
C SER A 263 17.97 6.18 11.95
N THR A 264 19.21 5.74 11.82
CA THR A 264 20.32 6.22 12.65
C THR A 264 20.62 7.70 12.40
N PHE A 265 20.57 8.15 11.15
CA PHE A 265 20.74 9.58 10.81
C PHE A 265 19.65 10.45 11.41
N HIS A 266 18.40 10.00 11.35
CA HIS A 266 17.28 10.75 11.94
C HIS A 266 17.28 10.72 13.46
N MET A 267 17.93 9.74 14.10
CA MET A 267 18.09 9.68 15.54
C MET A 267 19.15 10.66 16.05
N LEU A 268 20.27 10.81 15.31
CA LEU A 268 21.41 11.68 15.66
C LEU A 268 21.13 13.15 15.34
#